data_426357d63fd10b256af94794d90377aa
#
_entry.id   426357d63fd10b256af94794d90377aa
#
_cell.length_a   1.000
_cell.length_b   1.000
_cell.length_c   1.000
_cell.angle_alpha   90.00
_cell.angle_beta   90.00
_cell.angle_gamma   90.00
#
_symmetry.space_group_name_H-M   'P 1'
#
loop_
_entity.id
_entity.type
_entity.pdbx_description
1 polymer ?
#
loop_
_entity_poly.entity_id
_entity_poly.type
_entity_poly.pdbx_seq_one_letter_code
_entity_poly.pdbx_strand_id
1 'polypeptide(L)'
;MKKYICLLLNFINAALVIYAVSGFFFMDPVANLGVTGFRCFRYYTIDSNILSAIASILVIIFALKKTSSNWLLYFKFTATTAVAVTFLTVMFFLGPTMGYKNMFSGSNFYLHLICPIISIITYMIPDIDLSMAKRTWLYGISTIIIYGTIYSLNVLVYKTWPDFYGFNATSHWYISAIAMMVAGLGLSYILYRMRRVYIRKFVKK
;
A
#
# COMPACT_ATOMS: atom_id res chain seq x y z
N MET A 1 26.95 -1.10 2.42
CA MET A 1 26.15 -2.26 1.98
C MET A 1 24.64 -2.03 2.19
N LYS A 2 24.10 -1.78 3.39
CA LYS A 2 22.65 -1.60 3.64
C LYS A 2 22.00 -0.56 2.74
N LYS A 3 22.61 0.61 2.53
CA LYS A 3 22.10 1.69 1.67
C LYS A 3 21.86 1.24 0.23
N TYR A 4 22.82 0.54 -0.37
CA TYR A 4 22.70 0.06 -1.76
C TYR A 4 21.60 -0.99 -1.92
N ILE A 5 21.46 -1.90 -0.94
CA ILE A 5 20.37 -2.89 -0.92
C ILE A 5 19.01 -2.18 -0.87
N CYS A 6 18.88 -1.17 -0.02
CA CYS A 6 17.63 -0.44 0.08
C CYS A 6 17.30 0.34 -1.20
N LEU A 7 18.27 1.00 -1.83
CA LEU A 7 18.08 1.66 -3.13
C LEU A 7 17.68 0.66 -4.23
N LEU A 8 18.35 -0.49 -4.29
CA LEU A 8 18.00 -1.54 -5.24
C LEU A 8 16.57 -2.05 -5.03
N LEU A 9 16.16 -2.31 -3.78
CA LEU A 9 14.81 -2.77 -3.48
C LEU A 9 13.75 -1.69 -3.78
N ASN A 10 14.02 -0.41 -3.55
CA ASN A 10 13.12 0.66 -3.95
C ASN A 10 13.01 0.75 -5.49
N PHE A 11 14.11 0.58 -6.22
CA PHE A 11 14.08 0.51 -7.68
C PHE A 11 13.23 -0.67 -8.18
N ILE A 12 13.46 -1.86 -7.62
CA ILE A 12 12.68 -3.06 -7.94
C ILE A 12 11.19 -2.84 -7.64
N ASN A 13 10.86 -2.26 -6.49
CA ASN A 13 9.47 -1.96 -6.15
C ASN A 13 8.80 -1.05 -7.17
N ALA A 14 9.45 0.06 -7.54
CA ALA A 14 8.91 0.98 -8.52
C ALA A 14 8.74 0.32 -9.91
N ALA A 15 9.73 -0.44 -10.36
CA ALA A 15 9.69 -1.15 -11.64
C ALA A 15 8.58 -2.20 -11.67
N LEU A 16 8.42 -3.00 -10.60
CA LEU A 16 7.37 -4.02 -10.51
C LEU A 16 5.97 -3.42 -10.47
N VAL A 17 5.78 -2.30 -9.77
CA VAL A 17 4.47 -1.61 -9.77
C VAL A 17 4.15 -1.07 -11.16
N ILE A 18 5.11 -0.42 -11.84
CA ILE A 18 4.92 0.06 -13.21
C ILE A 18 4.55 -1.11 -14.14
N TYR A 19 5.31 -2.21 -14.08
CA TYR A 19 5.04 -3.42 -14.86
C TYR A 19 3.63 -3.97 -14.57
N ALA A 20 3.28 -4.14 -13.29
CA ALA A 20 2.00 -4.70 -12.90
C ALA A 20 0.81 -3.81 -13.28
N VAL A 21 0.94 -2.49 -13.12
CA VAL A 21 -0.11 -1.53 -13.53
C VAL A 21 -0.25 -1.51 -15.06
N SER A 22 0.86 -1.55 -15.80
CA SER A 22 0.80 -1.64 -17.27
C SER A 22 0.08 -2.89 -17.76
N GLY A 23 0.13 -3.97 -16.98
CA GLY A 23 -0.58 -5.21 -17.29
C GLY A 23 -2.10 -5.05 -17.43
N PHE A 24 -2.71 -4.05 -16.77
CA PHE A 24 -4.13 -3.74 -16.96
C PHE A 24 -4.46 -3.11 -18.32
N PHE A 25 -3.46 -2.63 -19.02
CA PHE A 25 -3.62 -1.99 -20.34
C PHE A 25 -3.20 -2.91 -21.49
N PHE A 26 -2.26 -3.84 -21.26
CA PHE A 26 -1.60 -4.60 -22.33
C PHE A 26 -1.67 -6.12 -22.18
N MET A 27 -2.12 -6.64 -21.02
CA MET A 27 -2.26 -8.08 -20.80
C MET A 27 -3.70 -8.55 -21.01
N ASP A 28 -3.89 -9.88 -21.12
CA ASP A 28 -5.18 -10.52 -21.20
C ASP A 28 -6.06 -10.10 -19.98
N PRO A 29 -7.27 -9.59 -20.21
CA PRO A 29 -8.21 -9.23 -19.16
C PRO A 29 -8.49 -10.37 -18.16
N VAL A 30 -8.52 -11.62 -18.60
CA VAL A 30 -8.76 -12.79 -17.74
C VAL A 30 -7.69 -12.91 -16.66
N ALA A 31 -6.43 -12.60 -16.96
CA ALA A 31 -5.36 -12.61 -15.98
C ALA A 31 -5.53 -11.55 -14.87
N ASN A 32 -6.31 -10.51 -15.13
CA ASN A 32 -6.54 -9.38 -14.23
C ASN A 32 -8.01 -9.29 -13.76
N LEU A 33 -8.68 -10.42 -13.60
CA LEU A 33 -10.08 -10.52 -13.14
C LEU A 33 -11.09 -9.73 -14.01
N GLY A 34 -10.83 -9.61 -15.30
CA GLY A 34 -11.68 -8.87 -16.24
C GLY A 34 -11.54 -7.35 -16.15
N VAL A 35 -10.60 -6.83 -15.34
CA VAL A 35 -10.37 -5.39 -15.21
C VAL A 35 -9.37 -4.93 -16.27
N THR A 36 -9.71 -3.88 -17.01
CA THR A 36 -8.87 -3.33 -18.09
C THR A 36 -8.80 -1.81 -18.04
N GLY A 37 -7.67 -1.27 -18.51
CA GLY A 37 -7.44 0.16 -18.69
C GLY A 37 -7.69 0.97 -17.43
N PHE A 38 -8.19 2.17 -17.59
CA PHE A 38 -8.42 3.13 -16.50
C PHE A 38 -9.38 2.64 -15.40
N ARG A 39 -10.14 1.58 -15.63
CA ARG A 39 -11.00 1.00 -14.59
C ARG A 39 -10.20 0.44 -13.41
N CYS A 40 -8.92 0.11 -13.61
CA CYS A 40 -8.06 -0.38 -12.53
C CYS A 40 -7.88 0.64 -11.38
N PHE A 41 -7.93 1.95 -11.68
CA PHE A 41 -7.82 3.01 -10.66
C PHE A 41 -9.03 3.16 -9.72
N ARG A 42 -10.03 2.31 -9.87
CA ARG A 42 -11.13 2.20 -8.89
C ARG A 42 -10.74 1.35 -7.68
N TYR A 43 -9.62 0.64 -7.75
CA TYR A 43 -9.21 -0.30 -6.71
C TYR A 43 -8.11 0.29 -5.82
N TYR A 44 -8.32 0.24 -4.52
CA TYR A 44 -7.32 0.68 -3.53
C TYR A 44 -5.96 0.00 -3.70
N THR A 45 -5.95 -1.24 -4.16
CA THR A 45 -4.73 -1.98 -4.50
C THR A 45 -3.86 -1.21 -5.47
N ILE A 46 -4.44 -0.68 -6.54
CA ILE A 46 -3.70 0.06 -7.58
C ILE A 46 -3.18 1.37 -7.00
N ASP A 47 -4.04 2.14 -6.36
CA ASP A 47 -3.70 3.46 -5.83
C ASP A 47 -2.63 3.37 -4.74
N SER A 48 -2.75 2.41 -3.82
CA SER A 48 -1.77 2.19 -2.74
C SER A 48 -0.40 1.76 -3.29
N ASN A 49 -0.36 0.91 -4.31
CA ASN A 49 0.89 0.49 -4.94
C ASN A 49 1.53 1.62 -5.75
N ILE A 50 0.77 2.43 -6.49
CA ILE A 50 1.28 3.63 -7.17
C ILE A 50 1.88 4.59 -6.14
N LEU A 51 1.19 4.84 -5.04
CA LEU A 51 1.73 5.68 -3.96
C LEU A 51 3.05 5.12 -3.42
N SER A 52 3.16 3.79 -3.27
CA SER A 52 4.39 3.11 -2.86
C SER A 52 5.51 3.24 -3.90
N ALA A 53 5.20 3.16 -5.18
CA ALA A 53 6.17 3.36 -6.26
C ALA A 53 6.70 4.81 -6.28
N ILE A 54 5.82 5.80 -6.17
CA ILE A 54 6.19 7.21 -6.07
C ILE A 54 7.10 7.43 -4.86
N ALA A 55 6.74 6.89 -3.69
CA ALA A 55 7.57 6.98 -2.50
C ALA A 55 8.96 6.34 -2.71
N SER A 56 9.02 5.21 -3.41
CA SER A 56 10.27 4.51 -3.73
C SER A 56 11.15 5.33 -4.68
N ILE A 57 10.58 5.94 -5.71
CA ILE A 57 11.29 6.84 -6.64
C ILE A 57 11.83 8.05 -5.89
N LEU A 58 11.03 8.68 -5.04
CA LEU A 58 11.46 9.82 -4.24
C LEU A 58 12.60 9.47 -3.28
N VAL A 59 12.56 8.30 -2.64
CA VAL A 59 13.69 7.81 -1.82
C VAL A 59 14.97 7.72 -2.64
N ILE A 60 14.92 7.19 -3.86
CA ILE A 60 16.09 7.09 -4.75
C ILE A 60 16.60 8.50 -5.10
N ILE A 61 15.72 9.40 -5.53
CA ILE A 61 16.09 10.77 -5.91
C ILE A 61 16.76 11.50 -4.74
N PHE A 62 16.19 11.44 -3.54
CA PHE A 62 16.76 12.10 -2.36
C PHE A 62 18.09 11.46 -1.93
N ALA A 63 18.22 10.14 -2.05
CA ALA A 63 19.48 9.46 -1.75
C ALA A 63 20.60 9.83 -2.74
N LEU A 64 20.28 9.99 -4.04
CA LEU A 64 21.24 10.45 -5.05
C LEU A 64 21.65 11.92 -4.81
N LYS A 65 20.73 12.77 -4.39
CA LYS A 65 21.01 14.15 -3.99
C LYS A 65 21.71 14.28 -2.63
N LYS A 66 21.93 13.16 -1.92
CA LYS A 66 22.50 13.13 -0.56
C LYS A 66 21.72 14.01 0.44
N THR A 67 20.42 14.14 0.25
CA THR A 67 19.52 14.92 1.11
C THR A 67 18.54 14.00 1.83
N SER A 68 17.99 14.49 2.93
CA SER A 68 16.94 13.80 3.67
C SER A 68 15.87 14.78 4.10
N SER A 69 14.63 14.30 4.24
CA SER A 69 13.51 15.14 4.65
C SER A 69 12.49 14.36 5.49
N ASN A 70 11.97 15.00 6.53
CA ASN A 70 10.93 14.42 7.37
C ASN A 70 9.64 14.13 6.58
N TRP A 71 9.26 15.00 5.63
CA TRP A 71 8.06 14.77 4.82
C TRP A 71 8.19 13.50 3.97
N LEU A 72 9.38 13.23 3.42
CA LEU A 72 9.62 12.00 2.65
C LEU A 72 9.47 10.75 3.53
N LEU A 73 9.97 10.80 4.77
CA LEU A 73 9.79 9.71 5.73
C LEU A 73 8.29 9.49 6.03
N TYR A 74 7.52 10.56 6.24
CA TYR A 74 6.09 10.46 6.50
C TYR A 74 5.32 9.97 5.28
N PHE A 75 5.69 10.45 4.09
CA PHE A 75 5.11 9.98 2.85
C PHE A 75 5.39 8.49 2.60
N LYS A 76 6.65 8.05 2.77
CA LYS A 76 7.02 6.62 2.67
C LYS A 76 6.27 5.78 3.69
N PHE A 77 6.13 6.25 4.93
CA PHE A 77 5.35 5.59 5.97
C PHE A 77 3.88 5.42 5.57
N THR A 78 3.23 6.49 5.11
CA THR A 78 1.83 6.47 4.68
C THR A 78 1.63 5.52 3.49
N ALA A 79 2.52 5.58 2.49
CA ALA A 79 2.50 4.69 1.33
C ALA A 79 2.70 3.22 1.73
N THR A 80 3.65 2.96 2.63
CA THR A 80 3.88 1.59 3.13
C THR A 80 2.69 1.07 3.93
N THR A 81 2.07 1.91 4.76
CA THR A 81 0.85 1.53 5.48
C THR A 81 -0.28 1.20 4.52
N ALA A 82 -0.44 1.98 3.45
CA ALA A 82 -1.47 1.75 2.44
C ALA A 82 -1.32 0.37 1.76
N VAL A 83 -0.12 0.03 1.29
CA VAL A 83 0.10 -1.29 0.66
C VAL A 83 0.07 -2.44 1.66
N ALA A 84 0.45 -2.20 2.92
CA ALA A 84 0.34 -3.20 3.97
C ALA A 84 -1.13 -3.51 4.30
N VAL A 85 -2.02 -2.51 4.27
CA VAL A 85 -3.47 -2.72 4.37
C VAL A 85 -3.97 -3.54 3.20
N THR A 86 -3.58 -3.22 1.96
CA THR A 86 -3.90 -4.04 0.77
C THR A 86 -3.48 -5.50 0.98
N PHE A 87 -2.23 -5.74 1.39
CA PHE A 87 -1.71 -7.08 1.65
C PHE A 87 -2.55 -7.84 2.68
N LEU A 88 -2.82 -7.23 3.84
CA LEU A 88 -3.60 -7.89 4.89
C LEU A 88 -5.07 -8.12 4.48
N THR A 89 -5.68 -7.17 3.76
CA THR A 89 -7.04 -7.34 3.22
C THR A 89 -7.11 -8.52 2.27
N VAL A 90 -6.11 -8.68 1.40
CA VAL A 90 -6.04 -9.83 0.50
C VAL A 90 -5.82 -11.12 1.27
N MET A 91 -4.88 -11.14 2.22
CA MET A 91 -4.53 -12.36 2.96
C MET A 91 -5.66 -12.85 3.87
N PHE A 92 -6.39 -11.95 4.53
CA PHE A 92 -7.35 -12.34 5.56
C PHE A 92 -8.82 -12.16 5.17
N PHE A 93 -9.11 -11.43 4.08
CA PHE A 93 -10.49 -11.18 3.65
C PHE A 93 -10.73 -11.62 2.20
N LEU A 94 -10.06 -11.01 1.21
CA LEU A 94 -10.35 -11.29 -0.20
C LEU A 94 -9.88 -12.69 -0.63
N GLY A 95 -8.74 -13.14 -0.17
CA GLY A 95 -8.23 -14.48 -0.49
C GLY A 95 -9.16 -15.61 -0.02
N PRO A 96 -9.60 -15.60 1.25
CA PRO A 96 -10.59 -16.57 1.74
C PRO A 96 -11.95 -16.50 1.04
N THR A 97 -12.42 -15.30 0.64
CA THR A 97 -13.76 -15.12 0.06
C THR A 97 -13.80 -15.30 -1.46
N MET A 98 -12.76 -14.84 -2.17
CA MET A 98 -12.69 -14.83 -3.64
C MET A 98 -11.71 -15.87 -4.20
N GLY A 99 -10.95 -16.55 -3.35
CA GLY A 99 -9.94 -17.54 -3.71
C GLY A 99 -8.55 -16.95 -3.96
N TYR A 100 -7.54 -17.50 -3.29
CA TYR A 100 -6.15 -17.04 -3.42
C TYR A 100 -5.60 -17.15 -4.83
N LYS A 101 -6.03 -18.18 -5.61
CA LYS A 101 -5.63 -18.33 -7.00
C LYS A 101 -5.99 -17.09 -7.83
N ASN A 102 -7.18 -16.53 -7.60
CA ASN A 102 -7.64 -15.32 -8.28
C ASN A 102 -6.88 -14.09 -7.80
N MET A 103 -6.65 -13.99 -6.48
CA MET A 103 -5.94 -12.86 -5.87
C MET A 103 -4.45 -12.81 -6.25
N PHE A 104 -3.84 -13.92 -6.67
CA PHE A 104 -2.44 -14.00 -7.05
C PHE A 104 -2.23 -14.34 -8.53
N SER A 105 -3.19 -14.03 -9.40
CA SER A 105 -3.04 -14.18 -10.86
C SER A 105 -2.56 -12.88 -11.52
N GLY A 106 -1.82 -13.01 -12.61
CA GLY A 106 -1.37 -11.88 -13.43
C GLY A 106 -0.70 -10.75 -12.65
N SER A 107 -1.10 -9.53 -12.91
CA SER A 107 -0.62 -8.32 -12.24
C SER A 107 -0.90 -8.31 -10.74
N ASN A 108 -1.98 -8.98 -10.31
CA ASN A 108 -2.39 -9.02 -8.91
C ASN A 108 -1.37 -9.73 -8.02
N PHE A 109 -0.61 -10.70 -8.53
CA PHE A 109 0.47 -11.35 -7.78
C PHE A 109 1.50 -10.33 -7.28
N TYR A 110 1.91 -9.41 -8.14
CA TYR A 110 2.86 -8.37 -7.77
C TYR A 110 2.25 -7.35 -6.81
N LEU A 111 1.03 -6.88 -7.09
CA LEU A 111 0.38 -5.81 -6.34
C LEU A 111 -0.16 -6.25 -4.98
N HIS A 112 -0.53 -7.53 -4.83
CA HIS A 112 -1.07 -8.07 -3.58
C HIS A 112 -0.01 -8.69 -2.68
N LEU A 113 1.13 -9.13 -3.22
CA LEU A 113 2.13 -9.86 -2.45
C LEU A 113 3.51 -9.23 -2.52
N ILE A 114 4.11 -9.15 -3.71
CA ILE A 114 5.54 -8.83 -3.86
C ILE A 114 5.81 -7.35 -3.52
N CYS A 115 5.10 -6.42 -4.13
CA CYS A 115 5.31 -4.99 -3.91
C CYS A 115 5.02 -4.55 -2.47
N PRO A 116 3.93 -4.99 -1.80
CA PRO A 116 3.73 -4.74 -0.39
C PRO A 116 4.88 -5.23 0.51
N ILE A 117 5.37 -6.45 0.29
CA ILE A 117 6.49 -7.01 1.07
C ILE A 117 7.75 -6.17 0.88
N ILE A 118 8.11 -5.84 -0.37
CA ILE A 118 9.28 -5.01 -0.66
C ILE A 118 9.13 -3.62 -0.02
N SER A 119 7.93 -3.02 -0.09
CA SER A 119 7.66 -1.72 0.52
C SER A 119 7.85 -1.74 2.04
N ILE A 120 7.36 -2.79 2.73
CA ILE A 120 7.54 -2.96 4.17
C ILE A 120 9.03 -3.13 4.51
N ILE A 121 9.75 -3.98 3.76
CA ILE A 121 11.19 -4.21 3.97
C ILE A 121 11.97 -2.90 3.80
N THR A 122 11.74 -2.17 2.71
CA THR A 122 12.44 -0.91 2.44
C THR A 122 12.09 0.19 3.44
N TYR A 123 10.89 0.17 4.01
CA TYR A 123 10.54 1.08 5.10
C TYR A 123 11.26 0.74 6.40
N MET A 124 11.49 -0.55 6.68
CA MET A 124 12.20 -0.99 7.90
C MET A 124 13.70 -0.75 7.83
N ILE A 125 14.32 -0.86 6.65
CA ILE A 125 15.74 -0.56 6.47
C ILE A 125 15.90 0.97 6.36
N PRO A 126 16.46 1.67 7.37
CA PRO A 126 16.53 3.11 7.32
C PRO A 126 17.55 3.59 6.29
N ASP A 127 17.08 4.26 5.25
CA ASP A 127 17.91 5.10 4.38
C ASP A 127 18.14 6.48 5.00
N ILE A 128 17.27 6.84 5.93
CA ILE A 128 17.16 8.15 6.53
C ILE A 128 17.15 7.97 8.04
N ASP A 129 18.19 8.47 8.73
CA ASP A 129 18.31 8.45 10.19
C ASP A 129 17.32 9.39 10.90
N LEU A 130 16.20 9.67 10.27
CA LEU A 130 15.19 10.55 10.83
C LEU A 130 14.26 9.79 11.79
N SER A 131 14.04 10.37 12.94
CA SER A 131 13.09 9.87 13.92
C SER A 131 11.69 10.40 13.63
N MET A 132 10.69 9.53 13.68
CA MET A 132 9.29 9.92 13.55
C MET A 132 8.76 10.51 14.85
N ALA A 133 7.97 11.59 14.76
CA ALA A 133 7.27 12.18 15.90
C ALA A 133 6.29 11.18 16.53
N LYS A 134 5.94 11.38 17.82
CA LYS A 134 5.13 10.42 18.59
C LYS A 134 3.77 10.09 17.97
N ARG A 135 3.12 11.05 17.29
CA ARG A 135 1.77 10.91 16.72
C ARG A 135 1.76 10.60 15.22
N THR A 136 2.92 10.39 14.59
CA THR A 136 3.03 10.17 13.14
C THR A 136 2.24 8.95 12.66
N TRP A 137 2.05 7.95 13.53
CA TRP A 137 1.25 6.78 13.18
C TRP A 137 -0.20 7.11 12.79
N LEU A 138 -0.73 8.24 13.20
CA LEU A 138 -2.07 8.69 12.78
C LEU A 138 -2.13 9.04 11.28
N TYR A 139 -1.03 9.44 10.67
CA TYR A 139 -1.02 9.74 9.22
C TYR A 139 -1.18 8.50 8.35
N GLY A 140 -0.84 7.32 8.85
CA GLY A 140 -0.92 6.08 8.08
C GLY A 140 -2.33 5.72 7.61
N ILE A 141 -3.39 6.22 8.28
CA ILE A 141 -4.78 5.95 7.88
C ILE A 141 -5.34 6.94 6.85
N SER A 142 -4.62 8.01 6.52
CA SER A 142 -5.13 9.05 5.63
C SER A 142 -5.60 8.52 4.29
N THR A 143 -4.86 7.57 3.69
CA THR A 143 -5.22 6.93 2.42
C THR A 143 -6.49 6.10 2.52
N ILE A 144 -6.71 5.42 3.66
CA ILE A 144 -7.92 4.62 3.91
C ILE A 144 -9.13 5.54 4.03
N ILE A 145 -8.98 6.67 4.74
CA ILE A 145 -10.07 7.66 4.88
C ILE A 145 -10.42 8.24 3.51
N ILE A 146 -9.43 8.73 2.77
CA ILE A 146 -9.64 9.35 1.46
C ILE A 146 -10.31 8.36 0.50
N TYR A 147 -9.71 7.17 0.34
CA TYR A 147 -10.24 6.17 -0.56
C TYR A 147 -11.60 5.64 -0.09
N GLY A 148 -11.76 5.32 1.20
CA GLY A 148 -13.02 4.85 1.77
C GLY A 148 -14.16 5.84 1.57
N THR A 149 -13.89 7.14 1.67
CA THR A 149 -14.87 8.19 1.35
C THR A 149 -15.25 8.17 -0.13
N ILE A 150 -14.25 8.14 -1.03
CA ILE A 150 -14.49 8.08 -2.49
C ILE A 150 -15.28 6.81 -2.85
N TYR A 151 -14.89 5.66 -2.30
CA TYR A 151 -15.56 4.38 -2.52
C TYR A 151 -17.01 4.44 -2.05
N SER A 152 -17.25 4.87 -0.81
CA SER A 152 -18.60 4.96 -0.23
C SER A 152 -19.51 5.91 -1.00
N LEU A 153 -19.00 7.07 -1.44
CA LEU A 153 -19.76 8.00 -2.28
C LEU A 153 -20.16 7.35 -3.62
N ASN A 154 -19.24 6.64 -4.28
CA ASN A 154 -19.51 6.02 -5.58
C ASN A 154 -20.43 4.80 -5.48
N VAL A 155 -20.31 4.00 -4.42
CA VAL A 155 -21.11 2.78 -4.24
C VAL A 155 -22.49 3.09 -3.65
N LEU A 156 -22.54 3.92 -2.61
CA LEU A 156 -23.77 4.12 -1.83
C LEU A 156 -24.61 5.30 -2.34
N VAL A 157 -23.97 6.42 -2.69
CA VAL A 157 -24.67 7.67 -3.04
C VAL A 157 -24.88 7.75 -4.54
N TYR A 158 -23.80 7.82 -5.33
CA TYR A 158 -23.87 8.01 -6.78
C TYR A 158 -24.20 6.72 -7.54
N LYS A 159 -23.98 5.55 -6.93
CA LYS A 159 -24.21 4.22 -7.54
C LYS A 159 -23.48 4.04 -8.90
N THR A 160 -22.34 4.70 -9.06
CA THR A 160 -21.48 4.65 -10.26
C THR A 160 -20.53 3.46 -10.27
N TRP A 161 -20.22 2.90 -9.08
CA TRP A 161 -19.39 1.72 -8.93
C TRP A 161 -20.19 0.56 -8.35
N PRO A 162 -19.98 -0.68 -8.82
CA PRO A 162 -20.45 -1.86 -8.10
C PRO A 162 -19.70 -2.00 -6.78
N ASP A 163 -20.31 -2.67 -5.82
CA ASP A 163 -19.65 -3.02 -4.55
C ASP A 163 -18.67 -4.20 -4.74
N PHE A 164 -17.54 -3.94 -5.41
CA PHE A 164 -16.59 -4.97 -5.78
C PHE A 164 -15.77 -5.53 -4.62
N TYR A 165 -15.81 -4.91 -3.43
CA TYR A 165 -15.27 -5.47 -2.20
C TYR A 165 -16.30 -6.20 -1.35
N GLY A 166 -17.60 -6.09 -1.67
CA GLY A 166 -18.67 -6.68 -0.88
C GLY A 166 -18.86 -6.01 0.49
N PHE A 167 -18.39 -4.78 0.67
CA PHE A 167 -18.48 -4.09 1.97
C PHE A 167 -19.89 -3.72 2.37
N ASN A 168 -20.80 -3.68 1.42
CA ASN A 168 -22.23 -3.42 1.67
C ASN A 168 -23.12 -4.66 1.41
N ALA A 169 -22.57 -5.85 1.26
CA ALA A 169 -23.32 -7.07 0.95
C ALA A 169 -24.43 -7.37 1.95
N THR A 170 -24.28 -6.97 3.21
CA THR A 170 -25.29 -7.14 4.28
C THR A 170 -26.07 -5.86 4.57
N SER A 171 -25.96 -4.82 3.74
CA SER A 171 -26.52 -3.47 3.98
C SER A 171 -25.97 -2.76 5.23
N HIS A 172 -24.90 -3.29 5.84
CA HIS A 172 -24.25 -2.74 7.02
C HIS A 172 -22.83 -2.25 6.70
N TRP A 173 -22.70 -1.46 5.63
CA TRP A 173 -21.43 -0.92 5.14
C TRP A 173 -20.56 -0.24 6.22
N TYR A 174 -21.18 0.38 7.23
CA TYR A 174 -20.49 1.04 8.33
C TYR A 174 -19.66 0.07 9.20
N ILE A 175 -20.09 -1.20 9.31
CA ILE A 175 -19.31 -2.23 10.01
C ILE A 175 -17.99 -2.47 9.29
N SER A 176 -18.03 -2.65 7.96
CA SER A 176 -16.84 -2.81 7.13
C SER A 176 -15.93 -1.57 7.19
N ALA A 177 -16.53 -0.37 7.15
CA ALA A 177 -15.78 0.88 7.26
C ALA A 177 -15.06 1.00 8.62
N ILE A 178 -15.75 0.72 9.73
CA ILE A 178 -15.14 0.73 11.08
C ILE A 178 -14.05 -0.33 11.18
N ALA A 179 -14.29 -1.54 10.71
CA ALA A 179 -13.31 -2.63 10.75
C ALA A 179 -12.03 -2.25 9.97
N MET A 180 -12.15 -1.65 8.79
CA MET A 180 -11.01 -1.18 7.99
C MET A 180 -10.26 -0.04 8.67
N MET A 181 -10.97 0.89 9.33
CA MET A 181 -10.35 1.97 10.10
C MET A 181 -9.56 1.44 11.30
N VAL A 182 -10.13 0.50 12.07
CA VAL A 182 -9.47 -0.11 13.24
C VAL A 182 -8.26 -0.92 12.79
N ALA A 183 -8.40 -1.74 11.75
CA ALA A 183 -7.30 -2.53 11.19
C ALA A 183 -6.17 -1.62 10.66
N GLY A 184 -6.52 -0.56 9.94
CA GLY A 184 -5.57 0.41 9.42
C GLY A 184 -4.83 1.17 10.52
N LEU A 185 -5.52 1.60 11.57
CA LEU A 185 -4.90 2.24 12.74
C LEU A 185 -3.95 1.29 13.47
N GLY A 186 -4.39 0.05 13.72
CA GLY A 186 -3.57 -0.97 14.36
C GLY A 186 -2.30 -1.26 13.57
N LEU A 187 -2.44 -1.47 12.27
CA LEU A 187 -1.30 -1.73 11.38
C LEU A 187 -0.34 -0.54 11.31
N SER A 188 -0.87 0.67 11.18
CA SER A 188 -0.08 1.90 11.18
C SER A 188 0.73 2.03 12.48
N TYR A 189 0.10 1.78 13.63
CA TYR A 189 0.79 1.78 14.91
C TYR A 189 1.87 0.69 15.01
N ILE A 190 1.59 -0.51 14.53
CA ILE A 190 2.56 -1.62 14.50
C ILE A 190 3.79 -1.24 13.66
N LEU A 191 3.60 -0.76 12.43
CA LEU A 191 4.70 -0.36 11.55
C LEU A 191 5.53 0.78 12.15
N TYR A 192 4.88 1.78 12.77
CA TYR A 192 5.55 2.85 13.49
C TYR A 192 6.40 2.31 14.65
N ARG A 193 5.85 1.41 15.47
CA ARG A 193 6.55 0.81 16.61
C ARG A 193 7.73 -0.06 16.16
N MET A 194 7.53 -0.91 15.15
CA MET A 194 8.58 -1.77 14.61
C MET A 194 9.78 -0.95 14.13
N ARG A 195 9.55 0.10 13.31
CA ARG A 195 10.62 0.98 12.86
C ARG A 195 11.33 1.65 14.03
N ARG A 196 10.60 2.18 15.02
CA ARG A 196 11.17 2.84 16.18
C ARG A 196 12.06 1.90 17.01
N VAL A 197 11.64 0.65 17.21
CA VAL A 197 12.43 -0.38 17.89
C VAL A 197 13.67 -0.71 17.07
N TYR A 198 13.52 -0.89 15.76
CA TYR A 198 14.64 -1.19 14.86
C TYR A 198 15.72 -0.08 14.90
N ILE A 199 15.34 1.18 14.79
CA ILE A 199 16.29 2.31 14.84
C ILE A 199 17.00 2.34 16.19
N ARG A 200 16.29 2.17 17.31
CA ARG A 200 16.92 2.17 18.63
C ARG A 200 17.94 1.04 18.80
N LYS A 201 17.64 -0.14 18.28
CA LYS A 201 18.46 -1.34 18.51
C LYS A 201 19.65 -1.44 17.55
N PHE A 202 19.51 -0.99 16.30
CA PHE A 202 20.47 -1.28 15.23
C PHE A 202 21.12 -0.06 14.56
N VAL A 203 20.64 1.14 14.83
CA VAL A 203 21.13 2.38 14.19
C VAL A 203 21.76 3.33 15.21
N LYS A 204 21.21 3.44 16.41
CA LYS A 204 21.69 4.34 17.48
C LYS A 204 22.56 3.62 18.53
N LYS A 205 23.41 2.69 18.08
CA LYS A 205 24.50 2.13 18.93
C LYS A 205 25.76 2.95 18.74
#